data_f991c4598998676b4f135aa8f8b3d576
#
_entry.id   f991c4598998676b4f135aa8f8b3d576
#
_cell.length_a   1.000
_cell.length_b   1.000
_cell.length_c   1.000
_cell.angle_alpha   90.00
_cell.angle_beta   90.00
_cell.angle_gamma   90.00
#
_symmetry.space_group_name_H-M   'P 1'
#
loop_
_entity.id
_entity.type
_entity.pdbx_description
1 polymer ?
#
loop_
_entity_poly.entity_id
_entity_poly.type
_entity_poly.pdbx_seq_one_letter_code
_entity_poly.pdbx_strand_id
1 'polypeptide(L)'
;MKNPIRPIVALASLLPISSFAIEIAASQPAEASAIALQAWIDERAERDGERKLSLLVSGQRLPEGMHRILSVEDLQAPEYTRTYILESIRKRQNHILEVDAGVLPAERTVLRELGASIDDPKLLQRRLRLPLSDLSRTVLGAARLVATKEAGARGSEGATGASRYFRLPDVGIVEFHEDDYRAPGTLIETFREAVNAEVNGTPAMLSVTRGSDGRARIELSWINEVKSYGLTIMSDHAEHLEQYIRLIRDIASAVRD
;
A
#
# COMPACT_ATOMS: atom_id res chain seq x y z
N MET A 1 -6.66 -40.08 -0.18
CA MET A 1 -6.70 -39.06 -1.24
C MET A 1 -6.02 -37.81 -0.66
N LYS A 2 -4.81 -37.48 -1.15
CA LYS A 2 -4.03 -36.34 -0.67
C LYS A 2 -4.41 -35.13 -1.49
N ASN A 3 -5.02 -34.10 -0.85
CA ASN A 3 -5.25 -32.81 -1.50
C ASN A 3 -3.90 -32.16 -1.81
N PRO A 4 -3.65 -31.69 -3.02
CA PRO A 4 -2.47 -30.90 -3.32
C PRO A 4 -2.58 -29.55 -2.64
N ILE A 5 -1.63 -29.27 -1.74
CA ILE A 5 -1.39 -27.94 -1.19
C ILE A 5 -1.02 -27.03 -2.35
N ARG A 6 -1.92 -26.12 -2.74
CA ARG A 6 -1.60 -25.05 -3.68
C ARG A 6 -0.64 -24.09 -2.99
N PRO A 7 0.56 -23.86 -3.53
CA PRO A 7 1.44 -22.84 -2.97
C PRO A 7 0.77 -21.47 -3.13
N ILE A 8 0.54 -20.78 -2.02
CA ILE A 8 0.18 -19.37 -2.04
C ILE A 8 1.46 -18.65 -2.45
N VAL A 9 1.56 -18.27 -3.72
CA VAL A 9 2.60 -17.38 -4.21
C VAL A 9 2.31 -16.02 -3.60
N ALA A 10 3.10 -15.64 -2.58
CA ALA A 10 3.10 -14.27 -2.08
C ALA A 10 3.62 -13.39 -3.22
N LEU A 11 2.71 -12.64 -3.83
CA LEU A 11 3.04 -11.62 -4.81
C LEU A 11 4.01 -10.65 -4.14
N ALA A 12 5.20 -10.50 -4.71
CA ALA A 12 6.09 -9.43 -4.35
C ALA A 12 5.33 -8.12 -4.48
N SER A 13 5.24 -7.39 -3.40
CA SER A 13 4.63 -6.08 -3.35
C SER A 13 5.45 -5.10 -4.20
N LEU A 14 5.17 -5.09 -5.49
CA LEU A 14 5.20 -3.81 -6.20
C LEU A 14 4.25 -2.96 -5.39
N LEU A 15 4.63 -1.77 -4.95
CA LEU A 15 3.82 -0.77 -4.20
C LEU A 15 2.41 -1.29 -3.92
N PRO A 16 1.72 -1.06 -2.83
CA PRO A 16 0.35 -1.53 -2.68
C PRO A 16 -0.51 -0.99 -3.84
N ILE A 17 -0.38 -1.65 -4.99
CA ILE A 17 -1.26 -1.49 -6.16
C ILE A 17 -2.60 -2.16 -5.82
N SER A 18 -2.74 -2.63 -4.60
CA SER A 18 -3.92 -3.29 -4.08
C SER A 18 -5.08 -2.34 -3.84
N SER A 19 -5.38 -1.46 -4.78
CA SER A 19 -6.67 -0.78 -4.86
C SER A 19 -6.82 0.07 -6.13
N PHE A 20 -6.06 -0.18 -7.17
CA PHE A 20 -6.14 0.63 -8.39
C PHE A 20 -6.79 -0.07 -9.58
N ALA A 21 -7.85 -0.84 -9.35
CA ALA A 21 -8.89 -0.96 -10.35
C ALA A 21 -9.79 0.30 -10.26
N ILE A 22 -9.20 1.48 -10.41
CA ILE A 22 -9.96 2.64 -10.85
C ILE A 22 -10.16 2.42 -12.33
N GLU A 23 -11.37 2.06 -12.71
CA GLU A 23 -11.86 2.16 -14.07
C GLU A 23 -11.71 3.62 -14.50
N ILE A 24 -10.52 3.99 -14.99
CA ILE A 24 -10.34 5.23 -15.72
C ILE A 24 -11.15 5.00 -16.98
N ALA A 25 -12.18 5.81 -17.20
CA ALA A 25 -12.79 6.01 -18.51
C ALA A 25 -11.69 6.58 -19.43
N ALA A 26 -10.83 5.72 -19.91
CA ALA A 26 -9.64 6.05 -20.68
C ALA A 26 -10.00 5.97 -22.16
N SER A 27 -9.56 6.95 -22.91
CA SER A 27 -9.46 6.84 -24.35
C SER A 27 -8.73 5.54 -24.73
N GLN A 28 -9.13 4.85 -25.81
CA GLN A 28 -8.58 3.55 -26.24
C GLN A 28 -7.05 3.35 -26.10
N PRO A 29 -6.18 4.36 -26.38
CA PRO A 29 -4.73 4.20 -26.21
C PRO A 29 -4.29 4.06 -24.75
N ALA A 30 -5.01 4.62 -23.79
CA ALA A 30 -4.67 4.50 -22.37
C ALA A 30 -5.05 3.11 -21.81
N GLU A 31 -6.12 2.52 -22.29
CA GLU A 31 -6.54 1.15 -21.95
C GLU A 31 -5.54 0.11 -22.46
N ALA A 32 -5.10 0.23 -23.72
CA ALA A 32 -4.07 -0.66 -24.30
C ALA A 32 -2.75 -0.56 -23.51
N SER A 33 -2.35 0.63 -23.07
CA SER A 33 -1.14 0.82 -22.26
C SER A 33 -1.28 0.25 -20.85
N ALA A 34 -2.47 0.33 -20.25
CA ALA A 34 -2.76 -0.28 -18.95
C ALA A 34 -2.73 -1.81 -19.01
N ILE A 35 -3.31 -2.41 -20.07
CA ILE A 35 -3.27 -3.85 -20.32
C ILE A 35 -1.82 -4.31 -20.49
N ALA A 36 -1.03 -3.59 -21.26
CA ALA A 36 0.36 -3.94 -21.52
C ALA A 36 1.23 -3.80 -20.24
N LEU A 37 0.96 -2.80 -19.39
CA LEU A 37 1.59 -2.68 -18.07
C LEU A 37 1.23 -3.88 -17.19
N GLN A 38 -0.04 -4.25 -17.12
CA GLN A 38 -0.48 -5.39 -16.33
C GLN A 38 0.19 -6.68 -16.80
N ALA A 39 0.22 -6.94 -18.11
CA ALA A 39 0.90 -8.10 -18.66
C ALA A 39 2.40 -8.14 -18.31
N TRP A 40 3.09 -7.00 -18.34
CA TRP A 40 4.48 -6.91 -17.94
C TRP A 40 4.67 -7.18 -16.43
N ILE A 41 3.77 -6.67 -15.58
CA ILE A 41 3.77 -6.94 -14.13
C ILE A 41 3.59 -8.43 -13.88
N ASP A 42 2.64 -9.06 -14.53
CA ASP A 42 2.30 -10.49 -14.37
C ASP A 42 3.49 -11.38 -14.80
N GLU A 43 4.08 -11.11 -15.96
CA GLU A 43 5.27 -11.83 -16.44
C GLU A 43 6.46 -11.69 -15.49
N ARG A 44 6.66 -10.50 -14.91
CA ARG A 44 7.71 -10.26 -13.93
C ARG A 44 7.45 -11.02 -12.63
N ALA A 45 6.21 -11.00 -12.14
CA ALA A 45 5.81 -11.73 -10.94
C ALA A 45 5.96 -13.25 -11.11
N GLU A 46 5.65 -13.78 -12.29
CA GLU A 46 5.83 -15.20 -12.63
C GLU A 46 7.31 -15.58 -12.60
N ARG A 47 8.18 -14.84 -13.28
CA ARG A 47 9.64 -15.06 -13.27
C ARG A 47 10.24 -15.01 -11.86
N ASP A 48 9.83 -14.04 -11.04
CA ASP A 48 10.28 -13.93 -9.65
C ASP A 48 9.77 -15.10 -8.81
N GLY A 49 8.54 -15.56 -9.06
CA GLY A 49 7.95 -16.74 -8.42
C GLY A 49 8.69 -18.03 -8.76
N GLU A 50 9.01 -18.25 -10.03
CA GLU A 50 9.79 -19.40 -10.50
C GLU A 50 11.19 -19.43 -9.87
N ARG A 51 11.88 -18.27 -9.83
CA ARG A 51 13.18 -18.13 -9.18
C ARG A 51 13.12 -18.49 -7.69
N LYS A 52 12.14 -17.99 -6.97
CA LYS A 52 11.95 -18.30 -5.54
C LYS A 52 11.66 -19.78 -5.33
N LEU A 53 10.80 -20.36 -6.15
CA LEU A 53 10.49 -21.78 -6.11
C LEU A 53 11.75 -22.64 -6.36
N SER A 54 12.55 -22.28 -7.35
CA SER A 54 13.82 -22.97 -7.66
C SER A 54 14.77 -22.96 -6.45
N LEU A 55 14.92 -21.82 -5.75
CA LEU A 55 15.72 -21.72 -4.54
C LEU A 55 15.21 -22.63 -3.43
N LEU A 56 13.88 -22.62 -3.20
CA LEU A 56 13.27 -23.46 -2.17
C LEU A 56 13.40 -24.96 -2.46
N VAL A 57 13.19 -25.37 -3.73
CA VAL A 57 13.32 -26.78 -4.15
C VAL A 57 14.76 -27.27 -4.02
N SER A 58 15.74 -26.38 -4.26
CA SER A 58 17.17 -26.71 -4.06
C SER A 58 17.60 -26.67 -2.58
N GLY A 59 16.69 -26.41 -1.65
CA GLY A 59 17.00 -26.31 -0.22
C GLY A 59 17.74 -25.03 0.17
N GLN A 60 17.81 -24.04 -0.71
CA GLN A 60 18.41 -22.75 -0.44
C GLN A 60 17.43 -21.84 0.28
N ARG A 61 17.96 -20.97 1.15
CA ARG A 61 17.14 -19.94 1.80
C ARG A 61 16.86 -18.81 0.81
N LEU A 62 15.63 -18.27 0.87
CA LEU A 62 15.32 -17.02 0.17
C LEU A 62 16.20 -15.89 0.74
N PRO A 63 16.68 -14.96 -0.12
CA PRO A 63 17.40 -13.78 0.34
C PRO A 63 16.52 -12.93 1.24
N GLU A 64 17.13 -12.19 2.16
CA GLU A 64 16.43 -11.18 2.96
C GLU A 64 15.76 -10.16 2.04
N GLY A 65 14.62 -9.64 2.50
CA GLY A 65 13.87 -8.66 1.76
C GLY A 65 14.66 -7.35 1.59
N MET A 66 14.44 -6.69 0.48
CA MET A 66 15.19 -5.51 0.07
C MET A 66 14.24 -4.39 -0.38
N HIS A 67 14.61 -3.16 -0.04
CA HIS A 67 14.03 -1.95 -0.62
C HIS A 67 15.09 -1.24 -1.47
N ARG A 68 14.72 -0.75 -2.64
CA ARG A 68 15.59 0.08 -3.47
C ARG A 68 14.80 1.21 -4.14
N ILE A 69 15.48 2.35 -4.30
CA ILE A 69 14.98 3.48 -5.07
C ILE A 69 15.68 3.47 -6.42
N LEU A 70 14.91 3.44 -7.49
CA LEU A 70 15.41 3.44 -8.87
C LEU A 70 14.70 4.50 -9.71
N SER A 71 15.34 4.93 -10.80
CA SER A 71 14.66 5.73 -11.82
C SER A 71 13.78 4.82 -12.69
N VAL A 72 12.65 5.35 -13.18
CA VAL A 72 11.84 4.64 -14.19
C VAL A 72 12.67 4.34 -15.45
N GLU A 73 13.66 5.18 -15.78
CA GLU A 73 14.57 4.97 -16.91
C GLU A 73 15.43 3.71 -16.74
N ASP A 74 15.81 3.38 -15.50
CA ASP A 74 16.63 2.20 -15.17
C ASP A 74 15.80 0.90 -15.17
N LEU A 75 14.47 1.00 -15.30
CA LEU A 75 13.59 -0.15 -15.30
C LEU A 75 13.78 -0.97 -16.56
N GLN A 76 14.07 -2.25 -16.39
CA GLN A 76 14.11 -3.23 -17.50
C GLN A 76 12.69 -3.55 -17.98
N ALA A 77 12.08 -2.60 -18.68
CA ALA A 77 10.73 -2.68 -19.21
C ALA A 77 10.68 -2.07 -20.62
N PRO A 78 9.71 -2.46 -21.45
CA PRO A 78 9.46 -1.81 -22.73
C PRO A 78 9.29 -0.30 -22.59
N GLU A 79 9.67 0.48 -23.61
CA GLU A 79 9.60 1.93 -23.58
C GLU A 79 8.17 2.44 -23.29
N TYR A 80 7.16 1.84 -23.91
CA TYR A 80 5.76 2.21 -23.66
C TYR A 80 5.36 2.02 -22.18
N THR A 81 5.89 0.98 -21.52
CA THR A 81 5.65 0.73 -20.08
C THR A 81 6.27 1.83 -19.23
N ARG A 82 7.53 2.19 -19.50
CA ARG A 82 8.21 3.30 -18.79
C ARG A 82 7.49 4.62 -18.98
N THR A 83 7.09 4.93 -20.22
CA THR A 83 6.32 6.14 -20.53
C THR A 83 5.00 6.17 -19.77
N TYR A 84 4.25 5.09 -19.76
CA TYR A 84 2.99 4.99 -19.01
C TYR A 84 3.18 5.19 -17.50
N ILE A 85 4.23 4.58 -16.93
CA ILE A 85 4.58 4.75 -15.49
C ILE A 85 4.87 6.23 -15.21
N LEU A 86 5.72 6.87 -16.01
CA LEU A 86 6.06 8.29 -15.84
C LEU A 86 4.85 9.21 -15.95
N GLU A 87 3.98 8.99 -16.93
CA GLU A 87 2.73 9.76 -17.07
C GLU A 87 1.80 9.56 -15.88
N SER A 88 1.68 8.32 -15.39
CA SER A 88 0.87 7.98 -14.22
C SER A 88 1.42 8.64 -12.95
N ILE A 89 2.74 8.67 -12.78
CA ILE A 89 3.41 9.37 -11.69
C ILE A 89 3.12 10.88 -11.78
N ARG A 90 3.35 11.49 -12.94
CA ARG A 90 3.13 12.95 -13.16
C ARG A 90 1.70 13.38 -12.86
N LYS A 91 0.71 12.57 -13.26
CA LYS A 91 -0.71 12.84 -12.97
C LYS A 91 -1.01 12.87 -11.47
N ARG A 92 -0.30 12.07 -10.68
CA ARG A 92 -0.51 11.97 -9.22
C ARG A 92 0.31 12.95 -8.40
N GLN A 93 1.52 13.29 -8.85
CA GLN A 93 2.45 14.12 -8.06
C GLN A 93 2.04 15.59 -7.94
N ASN A 94 1.46 16.15 -8.99
CA ASN A 94 1.27 17.60 -9.12
C ASN A 94 -0.19 18.02 -8.99
N HIS A 95 -1.13 17.07 -8.92
CA HIS A 95 -2.55 17.38 -8.98
C HIS A 95 -3.35 16.46 -8.07
N ILE A 96 -4.43 17.02 -7.53
CA ILE A 96 -5.52 16.22 -6.97
C ILE A 96 -6.10 15.42 -8.15
N LEU A 97 -6.09 14.11 -8.07
CA LEU A 97 -6.72 13.25 -9.06
C LEU A 97 -8.24 13.34 -8.88
N GLU A 98 -8.90 13.94 -9.87
CA GLU A 98 -10.35 14.00 -9.91
C GLU A 98 -10.91 12.69 -10.46
N VAL A 99 -11.94 12.16 -9.82
CA VAL A 99 -12.63 10.93 -10.25
C VAL A 99 -14.14 11.12 -10.20
N ASP A 100 -14.86 10.29 -10.95
CA ASP A 100 -16.32 10.34 -11.02
C ASP A 100 -16.98 9.95 -9.67
N ALA A 101 -18.22 10.33 -9.52
CA ALA A 101 -19.05 9.97 -8.37
C ALA A 101 -19.13 8.44 -8.21
N GLY A 102 -18.95 7.97 -6.97
CA GLY A 102 -19.02 6.54 -6.65
C GLY A 102 -17.73 5.75 -6.86
N VAL A 103 -16.67 6.32 -7.46
CA VAL A 103 -15.35 5.68 -7.58
C VAL A 103 -14.71 5.52 -6.21
N LEU A 104 -14.81 6.53 -5.35
CA LEU A 104 -14.35 6.40 -3.96
C LEU A 104 -15.46 5.82 -3.09
N PRO A 105 -15.16 4.81 -2.24
CA PRO A 105 -16.17 4.25 -1.35
C PRO A 105 -16.60 5.27 -0.28
N ALA A 106 -17.88 5.30 0.06
CA ALA A 106 -18.36 6.06 1.22
C ALA A 106 -17.85 5.43 2.53
N GLU A 107 -17.65 6.24 3.58
CA GLU A 107 -17.23 5.78 4.92
C GLU A 107 -18.06 4.59 5.41
N ARG A 108 -19.39 4.66 5.27
CA ARG A 108 -20.30 3.56 5.65
C ARG A 108 -20.06 2.26 4.89
N THR A 109 -19.60 2.35 3.63
CA THR A 109 -19.27 1.18 2.82
C THR A 109 -17.99 0.54 3.32
N VAL A 110 -16.95 1.36 3.58
CA VAL A 110 -15.68 0.90 4.17
C VAL A 110 -15.94 0.20 5.50
N LEU A 111 -16.70 0.81 6.40
CA LEU A 111 -17.04 0.21 7.71
C LEU A 111 -17.79 -1.11 7.58
N ARG A 112 -18.70 -1.23 6.62
CA ARG A 112 -19.44 -2.48 6.36
C ARG A 112 -18.50 -3.58 5.85
N GLU A 113 -17.56 -3.27 4.96
CA GLU A 113 -16.60 -4.22 4.38
C GLU A 113 -15.52 -4.64 5.38
N LEU A 114 -15.14 -3.76 6.29
CA LEU A 114 -14.23 -4.10 7.38
C LEU A 114 -14.86 -5.13 8.33
N GLY A 115 -16.19 -5.14 8.46
CA GLY A 115 -16.91 -5.99 9.38
C GLY A 115 -16.62 -5.67 10.85
N ALA A 116 -17.08 -6.53 11.77
CA ALA A 116 -16.82 -6.38 13.21
C ALA A 116 -15.50 -7.03 13.65
N SER A 117 -14.52 -7.17 12.77
CA SER A 117 -13.27 -7.87 13.05
C SER A 117 -12.30 -6.95 13.79
N ILE A 118 -12.55 -6.74 15.07
CA ILE A 118 -11.55 -6.14 15.98
C ILE A 118 -10.85 -7.31 16.67
N ASP A 119 -9.72 -7.72 16.13
CA ASP A 119 -8.83 -8.55 16.92
C ASP A 119 -8.26 -7.72 18.07
N ASP A 120 -8.23 -8.28 19.27
CA ASP A 120 -7.47 -7.72 20.38
C ASP A 120 -6.03 -7.42 19.87
N PRO A 121 -5.51 -6.19 20.03
CA PRO A 121 -4.16 -5.84 19.60
C PRO A 121 -3.09 -6.82 20.10
N LYS A 122 -3.27 -7.39 21.30
CA LYS A 122 -2.38 -8.44 21.84
C LYS A 122 -2.49 -9.76 21.07
N LEU A 123 -3.68 -10.08 20.59
CA LEU A 123 -3.90 -11.27 19.79
C LEU A 123 -3.33 -11.10 18.38
N LEU A 124 -3.54 -9.93 17.78
CA LEU A 124 -2.93 -9.56 16.51
C LEU A 124 -1.40 -9.63 16.62
N GLN A 125 -0.80 -9.02 17.66
CA GLN A 125 0.65 -9.01 17.88
C GLN A 125 1.25 -10.42 17.92
N ARG A 126 0.57 -11.39 18.50
CA ARG A 126 1.05 -12.81 18.57
C ARG A 126 1.07 -13.50 17.21
N ARG A 127 0.38 -12.95 16.22
CA ARG A 127 0.29 -13.49 14.86
C ARG A 127 1.23 -12.81 13.89
N LEU A 128 1.92 -11.78 14.36
CA LEU A 128 2.85 -11.00 13.56
C LEU A 128 4.30 -11.38 13.83
N ARG A 129 5.10 -11.31 12.80
CA ARG A 129 6.54 -11.53 12.88
C ARG A 129 7.27 -10.40 13.61
N LEU A 130 6.81 -9.15 13.43
CA LEU A 130 7.39 -7.96 14.07
C LEU A 130 6.38 -7.27 15.01
N PRO A 131 6.89 -6.52 16.02
CA PRO A 131 6.03 -5.71 16.86
C PRO A 131 5.32 -4.62 16.05
N LEU A 132 4.07 -4.36 16.43
CA LEU A 132 3.31 -3.22 15.91
C LEU A 132 3.97 -1.91 16.34
N SER A 133 3.99 -0.95 15.42
CA SER A 133 4.47 0.40 15.71
C SER A 133 3.58 1.10 16.74
N ASP A 134 4.21 1.90 17.62
CA ASP A 134 3.51 2.68 18.64
C ASP A 134 2.84 3.91 18.04
N LEU A 135 1.52 3.99 18.16
CA LEU A 135 0.70 5.11 17.72
C LEU A 135 0.23 6.01 18.87
N SER A 136 0.67 5.74 20.11
CA SER A 136 0.18 6.44 21.32
C SER A 136 0.43 7.95 21.29
N ARG A 137 1.45 8.39 20.55
CA ARG A 137 1.79 9.83 20.39
C ARG A 137 1.10 10.48 19.20
N THR A 138 0.30 9.74 18.46
CA THR A 138 -0.48 10.25 17.34
C THR A 138 -1.94 10.44 17.77
N VAL A 139 -2.71 11.15 16.97
CA VAL A 139 -4.17 11.24 17.19
C VAL A 139 -4.86 9.87 17.12
N LEU A 140 -4.22 8.88 16.47
CA LEU A 140 -4.73 7.51 16.37
C LEU A 140 -4.67 6.77 17.71
N GLY A 141 -3.74 7.15 18.62
CA GLY A 141 -3.63 6.56 19.94
C GLY A 141 -4.87 6.77 20.81
N ALA A 142 -5.59 7.88 20.61
CA ALA A 142 -6.85 8.17 21.29
C ALA A 142 -8.08 7.88 20.43
N ALA A 143 -7.91 7.53 19.14
CA ALA A 143 -9.00 7.30 18.21
C ALA A 143 -9.67 5.94 18.44
N ARG A 144 -10.93 5.85 18.03
CA ARG A 144 -11.65 4.57 18.07
C ARG A 144 -11.10 3.61 17.00
N LEU A 145 -10.45 2.53 17.43
CA LEU A 145 -10.11 1.40 16.57
C LEU A 145 -11.40 0.70 16.12
N VAL A 146 -11.57 0.52 14.81
CA VAL A 146 -12.79 -0.07 14.23
C VAL A 146 -12.54 -1.43 13.59
N ALA A 147 -11.32 -1.69 13.14
CA ALA A 147 -10.92 -3.00 12.63
C ALA A 147 -9.40 -3.18 12.71
N THR A 148 -8.97 -4.44 12.70
CA THR A 148 -7.57 -4.86 12.49
C THR A 148 -7.57 -6.01 11.50
N LYS A 149 -6.56 -6.05 10.63
CA LYS A 149 -6.36 -7.15 9.67
C LYS A 149 -4.88 -7.52 9.61
N GLU A 150 -4.58 -8.81 9.57
CA GLU A 150 -3.27 -9.27 9.18
C GLU A 150 -3.03 -8.89 7.72
N ALA A 151 -1.81 -8.50 7.39
CA ALA A 151 -1.41 -8.08 6.05
C ALA A 151 -0.04 -8.70 5.68
N GLY A 152 0.38 -8.46 4.44
CA GLY A 152 1.64 -8.97 3.93
C GLY A 152 1.65 -10.47 3.70
N ALA A 153 2.84 -11.06 3.70
CA ALA A 153 3.04 -12.48 3.53
C ALA A 153 2.87 -13.23 4.86
N ARG A 154 2.38 -14.45 4.82
CA ARG A 154 2.29 -15.32 6.01
C ARG A 154 3.33 -16.43 5.92
N GLY A 155 4.24 -16.45 6.88
CA GLY A 155 5.26 -17.49 7.05
C GLY A 155 5.06 -18.31 8.32
N SER A 156 6.05 -19.15 8.64
CA SER A 156 6.07 -19.95 9.88
C SER A 156 6.14 -19.09 11.16
N GLU A 157 6.68 -17.89 11.06
CA GLU A 157 6.85 -16.94 12.18
C GLU A 157 5.67 -15.97 12.32
N GLY A 158 4.66 -16.07 11.46
CA GLY A 158 3.48 -15.20 11.45
C GLY A 158 3.33 -14.40 10.17
N ALA A 159 2.40 -13.45 10.17
CA ALA A 159 2.22 -12.48 9.09
C ALA A 159 3.28 -11.38 9.18
N THR A 160 3.69 -10.85 8.01
CA THR A 160 4.73 -9.81 7.94
C THR A 160 4.18 -8.43 8.27
N GLY A 161 2.87 -8.21 8.18
CA GLY A 161 2.26 -6.90 8.37
C GLY A 161 0.86 -6.92 8.94
N ALA A 162 0.35 -5.72 9.18
CA ALA A 162 -1.00 -5.48 9.67
C ALA A 162 -1.56 -4.16 9.17
N SER A 163 -2.89 -4.11 9.02
CA SER A 163 -3.65 -2.88 8.86
C SER A 163 -4.51 -2.65 10.09
N ARG A 164 -4.44 -1.44 10.62
CA ARG A 164 -5.27 -0.95 11.73
C ARG A 164 -6.15 0.19 11.22
N TYR A 165 -7.46 0.08 11.43
CA TYR A 165 -8.45 1.05 10.95
C TYR A 165 -9.03 1.83 12.13
N PHE A 166 -8.97 3.14 12.05
CA PHE A 166 -9.43 4.03 13.10
C PHE A 166 -10.53 4.94 12.54
N ARG A 167 -11.50 5.27 13.37
CA ARG A 167 -12.47 6.31 13.07
C ARG A 167 -12.10 7.58 13.82
N LEU A 168 -11.84 8.65 13.07
CA LEU A 168 -11.68 10.00 13.62
C LEU A 168 -12.94 10.82 13.34
N PRO A 169 -13.52 11.49 14.38
CA PRO A 169 -14.60 12.45 14.16
C PRO A 169 -14.18 13.50 13.13
N ASP A 170 -15.12 13.90 12.29
CA ASP A 170 -14.96 14.96 11.28
C ASP A 170 -13.85 14.71 10.21
N VAL A 171 -13.22 13.55 10.24
CA VAL A 171 -12.21 13.14 9.26
C VAL A 171 -12.70 11.95 8.44
N GLY A 172 -13.18 10.89 9.12
CA GLY A 172 -13.59 9.65 8.48
C GLY A 172 -12.77 8.45 8.97
N ILE A 173 -12.47 7.53 8.07
CA ILE A 173 -11.67 6.32 8.37
C ILE A 173 -10.21 6.57 8.03
N VAL A 174 -9.33 6.25 8.98
CA VAL A 174 -7.88 6.26 8.80
C VAL A 174 -7.36 4.84 8.89
N GLU A 175 -6.78 4.35 7.81
CA GLU A 175 -6.00 3.11 7.80
C GLU A 175 -4.55 3.42 8.09
N PHE A 176 -3.96 2.70 9.04
CA PHE A 176 -2.52 2.61 9.23
C PHE A 176 -2.07 1.21 8.89
N HIS A 177 -1.30 1.09 7.83
CA HIS A 177 -0.70 -0.15 7.34
C HIS A 177 0.79 -0.18 7.65
N GLU A 178 1.30 -1.33 8.09
CA GLU A 178 2.72 -1.59 8.29
C GLU A 178 3.08 -3.01 7.88
N ASP A 179 4.26 -3.19 7.28
CA ASP A 179 4.72 -4.49 6.79
C ASP A 179 6.24 -4.63 6.91
N ASP A 180 6.72 -5.77 7.42
CA ASP A 180 8.13 -6.15 7.44
C ASP A 180 8.59 -6.54 6.03
N TYR A 181 9.06 -5.58 5.27
CA TYR A 181 9.56 -5.85 3.92
C TYR A 181 10.88 -6.64 3.92
N ARG A 182 11.58 -6.76 5.05
CA ARG A 182 12.80 -7.59 5.16
C ARG A 182 12.50 -9.08 5.26
N ALA A 183 11.21 -9.45 5.27
CA ALA A 183 10.81 -10.85 5.15
C ALA A 183 11.45 -11.50 3.92
N PRO A 184 11.95 -12.75 4.03
CA PRO A 184 12.68 -13.40 2.95
C PRO A 184 11.91 -13.42 1.63
N GLY A 185 12.59 -13.05 0.56
CA GLY A 185 12.04 -13.02 -0.79
C GLY A 185 11.18 -11.80 -1.13
N THR A 186 11.12 -10.79 -0.27
CA THR A 186 10.43 -9.52 -0.57
C THR A 186 11.36 -8.57 -1.33
N LEU A 187 10.83 -7.90 -2.35
CA LEU A 187 11.50 -6.80 -3.04
C LEU A 187 10.49 -5.65 -3.18
N ILE A 188 10.83 -4.49 -2.61
CA ILE A 188 10.09 -3.27 -2.83
C ILE A 188 10.93 -2.33 -3.70
N GLU A 189 10.34 -1.84 -4.77
CA GLU A 189 10.94 -0.84 -5.64
C GLU A 189 10.14 0.45 -5.57
N THR A 190 10.81 1.54 -5.23
CA THR A 190 10.24 2.89 -5.24
C THR A 190 10.84 3.67 -6.41
N PHE A 191 10.00 4.25 -7.26
CA PHE A 191 10.49 5.13 -8.30
C PHE A 191 10.84 6.49 -7.72
N ARG A 192 12.08 6.96 -8.00
CA ARG A 192 12.55 8.28 -7.58
C ARG A 192 11.61 9.39 -8.02
N GLU A 193 11.06 9.25 -9.22
CA GLU A 193 10.12 10.18 -9.80
C GLU A 193 8.77 10.21 -9.07
N ALA A 194 8.43 9.18 -8.30
CA ALA A 194 7.21 9.13 -7.49
C ALA A 194 7.36 9.79 -6.11
N VAL A 195 8.59 10.03 -5.68
CA VAL A 195 8.86 10.67 -4.38
C VAL A 195 8.51 12.15 -4.46
N ASN A 196 7.55 12.60 -3.63
CA ASN A 196 7.06 13.97 -3.59
C ASN A 196 6.78 14.47 -2.16
N ALA A 197 7.18 13.68 -1.16
CA ALA A 197 7.02 13.98 0.26
C ALA A 197 8.20 13.41 1.05
N GLU A 198 8.24 13.71 2.34
CA GLU A 198 9.22 13.19 3.28
C GLU A 198 8.56 12.94 4.64
N VAL A 199 8.99 11.88 5.33
CA VAL A 199 8.59 11.54 6.70
C VAL A 199 9.87 11.33 7.51
N ASN A 200 10.19 12.24 8.44
CA ASN A 200 11.37 12.17 9.29
C ASN A 200 12.69 11.93 8.53
N GLY A 201 12.90 12.62 7.41
CA GLY A 201 14.08 12.45 6.56
C GLY A 201 14.00 11.26 5.57
N THR A 202 12.94 10.48 5.63
CA THR A 202 12.73 9.32 4.75
C THR A 202 11.89 9.73 3.54
N PRO A 203 12.32 9.41 2.31
CA PRO A 203 11.53 9.64 1.10
C PRO A 203 10.14 9.01 1.19
N ALA A 204 9.13 9.77 0.79
CA ALA A 204 7.73 9.38 0.88
C ALA A 204 6.95 9.74 -0.39
N MET A 205 5.81 9.10 -0.57
CA MET A 205 4.88 9.36 -1.67
C MET A 205 3.53 9.76 -1.09
N LEU A 206 3.06 10.95 -1.47
CA LEU A 206 1.74 11.47 -1.14
C LEU A 206 0.87 11.47 -2.40
N SER A 207 -0.32 10.91 -2.31
CA SER A 207 -1.34 11.03 -3.36
C SER A 207 -2.66 11.50 -2.79
N VAL A 208 -3.40 12.27 -3.60
CA VAL A 208 -4.71 12.82 -3.22
C VAL A 208 -5.69 12.56 -4.35
N THR A 209 -6.81 11.94 -4.02
CA THR A 209 -7.91 11.68 -4.94
C THR A 209 -9.17 12.34 -4.42
N ARG A 210 -9.91 13.04 -5.31
CA ARG A 210 -11.17 13.70 -4.99
C ARG A 210 -12.28 13.20 -5.91
N GLY A 211 -13.35 12.71 -5.33
CA GLY A 211 -14.57 12.34 -6.05
C GLY A 211 -15.45 13.56 -6.33
N SER A 212 -16.10 13.59 -7.48
CA SER A 212 -17.07 14.65 -7.82
C SER A 212 -18.31 14.65 -6.88
N ASP A 213 -18.45 13.61 -6.06
CA ASP A 213 -19.49 13.48 -5.03
C ASP A 213 -19.05 13.97 -3.63
N GLY A 214 -17.94 14.69 -3.55
CA GLY A 214 -17.43 15.27 -2.31
C GLY A 214 -16.62 14.31 -1.44
N ARG A 215 -16.29 13.12 -1.91
CA ARG A 215 -15.42 12.19 -1.20
C ARG A 215 -13.95 12.45 -1.49
N ALA A 216 -13.10 12.04 -0.55
CA ALA A 216 -11.66 12.16 -0.69
C ALA A 216 -10.92 10.93 -0.19
N ARG A 217 -9.77 10.66 -0.81
CA ARG A 217 -8.79 9.70 -0.36
C ARG A 217 -7.41 10.33 -0.40
N ILE A 218 -6.72 10.33 0.73
CA ILE A 218 -5.35 10.82 0.87
C ILE A 218 -4.49 9.67 1.31
N GLU A 219 -3.40 9.42 0.60
CA GLU A 219 -2.49 8.31 0.87
C GLU A 219 -1.08 8.84 1.03
N LEU A 220 -0.40 8.43 2.10
CA LEU A 220 1.01 8.70 2.35
C LEU A 220 1.72 7.38 2.61
N SER A 221 2.74 7.07 1.84
CA SER A 221 3.54 5.86 2.02
C SER A 221 5.03 6.19 2.14
N TRP A 222 5.73 5.45 3.01
CA TRP A 222 7.18 5.56 3.19
C TRP A 222 7.76 4.23 3.65
N ILE A 223 9.08 4.09 3.55
CA ILE A 223 9.79 2.88 3.92
C ILE A 223 11.02 3.31 4.73
N ASN A 224 11.10 2.85 5.99
CA ASN A 224 12.30 3.02 6.79
C ASN A 224 13.21 1.78 6.71
N GLU A 225 14.19 1.66 7.61
CA GLU A 225 15.14 0.54 7.61
C GLU A 225 14.50 -0.81 7.98
N VAL A 226 13.31 -0.82 8.55
CA VAL A 226 12.66 -2.02 9.13
C VAL A 226 11.38 -2.36 8.40
N LYS A 227 10.51 -1.37 8.19
CA LYS A 227 9.15 -1.57 7.69
C LYS A 227 8.81 -0.66 6.53
N SER A 228 7.86 -1.07 5.74
CA SER A 228 7.08 -0.21 4.87
C SER A 228 5.79 0.20 5.57
N TYR A 229 5.36 1.43 5.32
CA TYR A 229 4.18 2.04 5.92
C TYR A 229 3.26 2.62 4.88
N GLY A 230 1.98 2.58 5.21
CA GLY A 230 0.93 3.29 4.49
C GLY A 230 -0.04 3.93 5.46
N LEU A 231 -0.35 5.19 5.23
CA LEU A 231 -1.45 5.89 5.86
C LEU A 231 -2.46 6.25 4.79
N THR A 232 -3.73 5.96 5.02
CA THR A 232 -4.82 6.33 4.11
C THR A 232 -5.93 6.98 4.91
N ILE A 233 -6.31 8.20 4.54
CA ILE A 233 -7.53 8.86 5.01
C ILE A 233 -8.60 8.67 3.95
N MET A 234 -9.75 8.13 4.34
CA MET A 234 -10.96 7.99 3.54
C MET A 234 -12.07 8.84 4.18
N SER A 235 -12.53 9.85 3.46
CA SER A 235 -13.47 10.85 3.98
C SER A 235 -14.63 11.11 3.01
N ASP A 236 -15.80 11.39 3.56
CA ASP A 236 -16.96 11.90 2.81
C ASP A 236 -16.94 13.45 2.69
N HIS A 237 -15.82 14.14 3.07
CA HIS A 237 -15.68 15.59 3.18
C HIS A 237 -14.45 16.12 2.45
N ALA A 238 -14.49 16.14 1.10
CA ALA A 238 -13.36 16.60 0.28
C ALA A 238 -13.04 18.10 0.43
N GLU A 239 -13.93 18.90 1.01
CA GLU A 239 -13.71 20.32 1.29
C GLU A 239 -12.58 20.57 2.32
N HIS A 240 -12.20 19.54 3.09
CA HIS A 240 -11.14 19.62 4.12
C HIS A 240 -9.78 19.03 3.70
N LEU A 241 -9.52 18.83 2.40
CA LEU A 241 -8.32 18.19 1.88
C LEU A 241 -7.00 18.73 2.47
N GLU A 242 -6.85 20.05 2.53
CA GLU A 242 -5.66 20.69 3.09
C GLU A 242 -5.42 20.33 4.57
N GLN A 243 -6.49 20.21 5.34
CA GLN A 243 -6.42 19.77 6.73
C GLN A 243 -6.00 18.29 6.81
N TYR A 244 -6.54 17.45 5.93
CA TYR A 244 -6.22 16.02 5.91
C TYR A 244 -4.78 15.75 5.47
N ILE A 245 -4.26 16.55 4.52
CA ILE A 245 -2.85 16.48 4.11
C ILE A 245 -1.91 16.84 5.27
N ARG A 246 -2.25 17.83 6.08
CA ARG A 246 -1.47 18.15 7.29
C ARG A 246 -1.58 17.03 8.31
N LEU A 247 -2.80 16.58 8.60
CA LEU A 247 -3.08 15.53 9.57
C LEU A 247 -2.31 14.24 9.26
N ILE A 248 -2.30 13.78 7.99
CA ILE A 248 -1.62 12.53 7.62
C ILE A 248 -0.10 12.64 7.81
N ARG A 249 0.49 13.82 7.55
CA ARG A 249 1.91 14.10 7.80
C ARG A 249 2.23 14.14 9.29
N ASP A 250 1.38 14.75 10.10
CA ASP A 250 1.54 14.82 11.56
C ASP A 250 1.47 13.41 12.17
N ILE A 251 0.52 12.58 11.74
CA ILE A 251 0.45 11.18 12.16
C ILE A 251 1.75 10.46 11.79
N ALA A 252 2.16 10.51 10.52
CA ALA A 252 3.35 9.81 10.02
C ALA A 252 4.61 10.21 10.81
N SER A 253 4.80 11.50 11.06
CA SER A 253 5.98 12.04 11.79
C SER A 253 6.05 11.59 13.24
N ALA A 254 4.92 11.25 13.84
CA ALA A 254 4.83 10.86 15.26
C ALA A 254 4.86 9.34 15.49
N VAL A 255 4.83 8.53 14.42
CA VAL A 255 4.96 7.04 14.49
C VAL A 255 6.31 6.66 15.09
N ARG A 256 6.32 5.65 15.96
CA ARG A 256 7.53 5.06 16.56
C ARG A 256 7.52 3.53 16.38
N ASP A 257 8.69 2.97 16.11
CA ASP A 257 8.96 1.52 16.07
C ASP A 257 9.37 1.00 17.43
#